data_4ad1fd94122e483e0da4953c61f1b4f5
#
_entry.id   4ad1fd94122e483e0da4953c61f1b4f5
#
_cell.length_a   1.000
_cell.length_b   1.000
_cell.length_c   1.000
_cell.angle_alpha   90.00
_cell.angle_beta   90.00
_cell.angle_gamma   90.00
#
_symmetry.space_group_name_H-M   'P 1'
#
loop_
_entity.id
_entity.type
_entity.pdbx_description
1 polymer ?
#
loop_
_entity_poly.entity_id
_entity_poly.type
_entity_poly.pdbx_seq_one_letter_code
_entity_poly.pdbx_strand_id
1 'polypeptide(L)' 'MKYQVQENCLTIFLPGELDHHNAEEIRKESDHLIEHNHIRYVIFDFANTKFCDSSGIGVIMGRYRKIYML' A
#
# COMPACT_ATOMS: atom_id res chain seq x y z
N MET A 1 6.52 6.87 4.14
CA MET A 1 5.11 6.44 3.93
C MET A 1 4.37 6.53 5.25
N LYS A 2 3.18 7.06 5.23
CA LYS A 2 2.35 7.07 6.43
C LYS A 2 1.50 5.81 6.48
N TYR A 3 1.50 5.13 7.59
CA TYR A 3 0.74 3.91 7.74
C TYR A 3 0.36 3.67 9.20
N GLN A 4 -0.55 2.73 9.40
CA GLN A 4 -0.97 2.29 10.72
C GLN A 4 -1.20 0.79 10.67
N VAL A 5 -0.66 0.08 11.66
CA VAL A 5 -0.92 -1.36 11.83
C VAL A 5 -1.73 -1.52 13.10
N GLN A 6 -2.88 -2.15 12.97
CA GLN A 6 -3.73 -2.44 14.13
C GLN A 6 -4.22 -3.87 13.99
N GLU A 7 -3.81 -4.73 14.91
CA GLU A 7 -4.05 -6.15 14.84
C GLU A 7 -3.47 -6.70 13.52
N ASN A 8 -4.27 -7.28 12.65
CA ASN A 8 -3.80 -7.80 11.37
C ASN A 8 -4.25 -6.94 10.18
N CYS A 9 -4.52 -5.66 10.44
CA CYS A 9 -4.93 -4.70 9.43
C CYS A 9 -3.86 -3.63 9.22
N LEU A 10 -3.42 -3.46 7.99
CA LEU A 10 -2.49 -2.41 7.59
C LEU A 10 -3.27 -1.34 6.84
N THR A 11 -3.23 -0.11 7.34
CA THR A 11 -3.80 1.04 6.64
C THR A 11 -2.65 1.87 6.10
N ILE A 12 -2.66 2.13 4.81
CA ILE A 12 -1.65 2.93 4.12
C ILE A 12 -2.31 4.24 3.70
N PHE A 13 -1.79 5.36 4.21
CA PHE A 13 -2.27 6.69 3.85
C PHE A 13 -1.47 7.16 2.65
N LEU A 14 -2.12 7.17 1.49
CA LEU A 14 -1.43 7.46 0.23
C LEU A 14 -1.13 8.95 0.09
N PRO A 15 -0.02 9.29 -0.59
CA PRO A 15 0.36 10.69 -0.77
C PRO A 15 -0.55 11.43 -1.74
N GLY A 16 -0.39 12.74 -1.83
CA GLY A 16 -1.16 13.57 -2.75
C GLY A 16 -0.99 13.15 -4.20
N GLU A 17 0.20 12.73 -4.56
CA GLU A 17 0.49 12.18 -5.89
C GLU A 17 1.04 10.78 -5.74
N LEU A 18 0.40 9.82 -6.40
CA LEU A 18 0.85 8.44 -6.42
C LEU A 18 1.37 8.15 -7.83
N ASP A 19 2.67 8.36 -8.01
CA ASP A 19 3.33 8.30 -9.31
C ASP A 19 4.45 7.26 -9.32
N HIS A 20 5.18 7.20 -10.42
CA HIS A 20 6.27 6.25 -10.61
C HIS A 20 7.36 6.40 -9.54
N HIS A 21 7.62 7.62 -9.07
CA HIS A 21 8.71 7.85 -8.11
C HIS A 21 8.40 7.29 -6.74
N ASN A 22 7.20 7.50 -6.24
CA ASN A 22 6.85 7.05 -4.90
C ASN A 22 6.17 5.68 -4.87
N ALA A 23 5.69 5.18 -6.00
CA ALA A 23 5.04 3.87 -6.07
C ALA A 23 6.00 2.75 -5.66
N GLU A 24 7.24 2.81 -6.10
CA GLU A 24 8.23 1.78 -5.78
C GLU A 24 8.55 1.75 -4.29
N GLU A 25 8.69 2.90 -3.66
CA GLU A 25 8.93 3.00 -2.24
C GLU A 25 7.76 2.43 -1.44
N ILE A 26 6.54 2.77 -1.84
CA ILE A 26 5.33 2.27 -1.20
C ILE A 26 5.26 0.75 -1.34
N ARG A 27 5.62 0.22 -2.51
CA ARG A 27 5.64 -1.21 -2.73
C ARG A 27 6.60 -1.91 -1.77
N LYS A 28 7.81 -1.41 -1.65
CA LYS A 28 8.82 -2.03 -0.79
C LYS A 28 8.43 -2.01 0.67
N GLU A 29 7.97 -0.86 1.16
CA GLU A 29 7.56 -0.74 2.55
C GLU A 29 6.32 -1.56 2.87
N SER A 30 5.34 -1.56 1.98
CA SER A 30 4.12 -2.33 2.22
C SER A 30 4.39 -3.83 2.19
N ASP A 31 5.25 -4.30 1.29
CA ASP A 31 5.64 -5.71 1.27
C ASP A 31 6.30 -6.12 2.57
N HIS A 32 7.22 -5.29 3.06
CA HIS A 32 7.90 -5.55 4.32
C HIS A 32 6.91 -5.64 5.49
N LEU A 33 5.99 -4.70 5.56
CA LEU A 33 4.98 -4.67 6.63
C LEU A 33 4.04 -5.86 6.58
N ILE A 34 3.62 -6.24 5.39
CA ILE A 34 2.74 -7.39 5.19
C ILE A 34 3.42 -8.68 5.65
N GLU A 35 4.69 -8.83 5.30
CA GLU A 35 5.44 -10.05 5.62
C GLU A 35 5.79 -10.18 7.09
N HIS A 36 6.02 -9.07 7.78
CA HIS A 36 6.53 -9.08 9.15
C HIS A 36 5.48 -8.84 10.22
N ASN A 37 4.22 -8.59 9.85
CA ASN A 37 3.16 -8.28 10.81
C ASN A 37 1.92 -9.17 10.68
N HIS A 38 2.02 -10.25 9.94
CA HIS A 38 0.89 -11.17 9.72
C HIS A 38 -0.37 -10.44 9.27
N ILE A 39 -0.21 -9.56 8.30
CA ILE A 39 -1.30 -8.72 7.81
C ILE A 39 -2.28 -9.56 7.00
N ARG A 40 -3.56 -9.42 7.29
CA ARG A 40 -4.65 -10.06 6.55
C ARG A 40 -5.49 -9.08 5.76
N TYR A 41 -5.49 -7.80 6.16
CA TYR A 41 -6.29 -6.77 5.52
C TYR A 41 -5.41 -5.58 5.23
N VAL A 42 -5.53 -5.02 4.03
CA VAL A 42 -4.86 -3.77 3.68
C VAL A 42 -5.92 -2.78 3.24
N ILE A 43 -5.88 -1.60 3.85
CA ILE A 43 -6.73 -0.49 3.49
C ILE A 43 -5.86 0.57 2.84
N PHE A 44 -6.19 0.97 1.61
CA PHE A 44 -5.52 2.07 0.93
C PHE A 44 -6.39 3.32 1.07
N ASP A 45 -5.91 4.28 1.84
CA ASP A 45 -6.64 5.51 2.09
C ASP A 45 -6.21 6.57 1.08
N PHE A 46 -7.15 6.95 0.20
CA PHE A 46 -6.92 7.92 -0.85
C PHE A 46 -7.42 9.31 -0.48
N ALA A 47 -7.74 9.56 0.78
CA ALA A 47 -8.37 10.83 1.19
C ALA A 47 -7.58 12.06 0.72
N ASN A 48 -6.26 11.98 0.72
CA ASN A 48 -5.39 13.08 0.33
C ASN A 48 -4.82 12.96 -1.09
N THR A 49 -5.18 11.91 -1.80
CA THR A 49 -4.62 11.65 -3.12
C THR A 49 -5.40 12.36 -4.19
N LYS A 50 -4.70 13.21 -4.96
CA LYS A 50 -5.29 14.01 -6.04
C LYS A 50 -4.90 13.49 -7.42
N PHE A 51 -3.83 12.69 -7.49
CA PHE A 51 -3.33 12.15 -8.74
C PHE A 51 -2.80 10.74 -8.51
N CYS A 52 -3.17 9.84 -9.42
CA CYS A 52 -2.69 8.45 -9.37
C CYS A 52 -2.51 7.98 -10.81
N ASP A 53 -1.29 7.63 -11.19
CA ASP A 53 -1.03 7.09 -12.53
C ASP A 53 -1.10 5.55 -12.53
N SER A 54 -0.78 4.96 -13.67
CA SER A 54 -0.84 3.50 -13.81
C SER A 54 0.16 2.77 -12.91
N SER A 55 1.28 3.42 -12.57
CA SER A 55 2.25 2.83 -11.64
C SER A 55 1.65 2.69 -10.25
N GLY A 56 0.91 3.70 -9.80
CA GLY A 56 0.23 3.66 -8.51
C GLY A 56 -0.82 2.55 -8.45
N ILE A 57 -1.59 2.41 -9.51
CA ILE A 57 -2.59 1.35 -9.61
C ILE A 57 -1.91 -0.02 -9.56
N GLY A 58 -0.76 -0.16 -10.24
CA GLY A 58 0.01 -1.40 -10.22
C GLY A 58 0.47 -1.80 -8.83
N VAL A 59 0.88 -0.83 -8.01
CA VAL A 59 1.27 -1.09 -6.61
C VAL A 59 0.09 -1.66 -5.83
N ILE A 60 -1.08 -1.06 -5.95
CA ILE A 60 -2.28 -1.50 -5.24
C ILE A 60 -2.64 -2.93 -5.65
N MET A 61 -2.67 -3.21 -6.95
CA MET A 61 -3.00 -4.54 -7.44
C MET A 61 -1.98 -5.59 -6.99
N GLY A 62 -0.71 -5.22 -6.95
CA GLY A 62 0.35 -6.10 -6.46
C GLY A 62 0.16 -6.47 -5.00
N ARG A 63 -0.25 -5.52 -4.15
CA ARG A 63 -0.52 -5.79 -2.73
C ARG A 63 -1.74 -6.68 -2.56
N TYR A 64 -2.76 -6.45 -3.33
CA TYR A 64 -3.94 -7.31 -3.32
C TYR A 64 -3.58 -8.76 -3.59
N ARG A 65 -2.78 -8.99 -4.64
CA ARG A 65 -2.35 -10.35 -5.00
C ARG A 65 -1.52 -10.99 -3.89
N LYS A 66 -0.62 -10.24 -3.30
CA LYS A 66 0.23 -10.75 -2.23
C LYS A 66 -0.58 -11.24 -1.04
N ILE A 67 -1.54 -10.48 -0.60
CA ILE A 67 -2.38 -10.85 0.55
C ILE A 67 -3.26 -12.04 0.22
N TYR A 68 -3.81 -12.06 -0.97
CA TYR A 68 -4.73 -13.11 -1.37
C TYR A 68 -4.03 -14.47 -1.43
N MET A 69 -2.73 -14.49 -1.73
CA MET A 69 -1.96 -15.72 -1.86
C MET A 69 -1.34 -16.19 -0.54
N LEU A 70 -1.40 -15.39 0.47
CA LEU A 70 -0.94 -15.79 1.79
C LEU A 70 -1.99 -16.61 2.50
#